data_64ae99861330e370a162872a74262191
#
_entry.id   64ae99861330e370a162872a74262191
#
_cell.length_a   1.000
_cell.length_b   1.000
_cell.length_c   1.000
_cell.angle_alpha   90.00
_cell.angle_beta   90.00
_cell.angle_gamma   90.00
#
_symmetry.space_group_name_H-M   'P 1'
#
loop_
_entity.id
_entity.type
_entity.pdbx_description
1 polymer ?
#
loop_
_entity_poly.entity_id
_entity_poly.type
_entity_poly.pdbx_seq_one_letter_code
_entity_poly.pdbx_strand_id
1 'polypeptide(L)'
;YHHPIGEVFFSFIPTLLRKKNDKIIFDLDDNTEYKLNEEDKKLKLTKEQNINLSKLNKVEKFSPSLIYGVTGSGKTEIYLQLAEKFILQNKSILILVPEINLIPQLEKRFKDRFNGDIGVYHSRQTPNQRLKVWLRSKFGGIRIVIGTRSSVMMPLKNLGAIIIDEEHDQSYKQAEGFKFSGRDLAIKRSQIENIPVFLGSATPSLQTLKLVKEKKFKKFDLLRRVDGKKPPKLIPLDISDSPLLGGIAIQTMSIIEATINKGEQVLIFLNRRGFAPLYECDNCGWVAKCSSCESNLVFHKSKNRLICHKCESVYGVNKTCPDCHSNEINTLGTGTERVEEVLRSSFKKVPIIRMDYDSTRLKGSI
;
A
#
# COMPACT_ATOMS: atom_id res chain seq x y z
N TYR A 1 -21.14 8.67 2.52
CA TYR A 1 -21.43 8.43 1.11
C TYR A 1 -22.84 7.85 1.01
N HIS A 2 -23.71 8.47 0.21
CA HIS A 2 -25.12 8.05 0.05
C HIS A 2 -25.21 6.94 -1.01
N HIS A 3 -25.06 5.68 -0.59
CA HIS A 3 -25.26 4.51 -1.44
C HIS A 3 -26.45 3.68 -0.93
N PRO A 4 -27.23 3.03 -1.82
CA PRO A 4 -28.26 2.09 -1.43
C PRO A 4 -27.69 0.97 -0.57
N ILE A 5 -28.35 0.64 0.53
CA ILE A 5 -27.86 -0.34 1.50
C ILE A 5 -27.61 -1.72 0.87
N GLY A 6 -28.42 -2.10 -0.10
CA GLY A 6 -28.23 -3.35 -0.85
C GLY A 6 -26.91 -3.40 -1.61
N GLU A 7 -26.52 -2.32 -2.29
CA GLU A 7 -25.24 -2.24 -3.00
C GLU A 7 -24.06 -2.31 -2.04
N VAL A 8 -24.17 -1.61 -0.89
CA VAL A 8 -23.16 -1.67 0.17
C VAL A 8 -23.00 -3.10 0.66
N PHE A 9 -24.10 -3.76 1.00
CA PHE A 9 -24.08 -5.13 1.50
C PHE A 9 -23.47 -6.10 0.47
N PHE A 10 -23.94 -6.05 -0.77
CA PHE A 10 -23.43 -6.91 -1.83
C PHE A 10 -21.94 -6.65 -2.15
N SER A 11 -21.42 -5.44 -1.97
CA SER A 11 -20.00 -5.16 -2.24
C SER A 11 -19.04 -5.92 -1.33
N PHE A 12 -19.47 -6.31 -0.14
CA PHE A 12 -18.65 -7.03 0.86
C PHE A 12 -18.88 -8.55 0.89
N ILE A 13 -19.95 -9.05 0.27
CA ILE A 13 -20.22 -10.48 0.19
C ILE A 13 -19.44 -11.09 -0.99
N PRO A 14 -18.78 -12.25 -0.82
CA PRO A 14 -18.18 -12.98 -1.92
C PRO A 14 -19.17 -13.24 -3.06
N THR A 15 -18.72 -13.07 -4.30
CA THR A 15 -19.59 -13.17 -5.50
C THR A 15 -20.34 -14.49 -5.62
N LEU A 16 -19.75 -15.58 -5.13
CA LEU A 16 -20.36 -16.91 -5.15
C LEU A 16 -21.57 -17.01 -4.20
N LEU A 17 -21.61 -16.24 -3.12
CA LEU A 17 -22.76 -16.18 -2.20
C LEU A 17 -23.91 -15.28 -2.70
N ARG A 18 -23.65 -14.49 -3.75
CA ARG A 18 -24.69 -13.61 -4.35
C ARG A 18 -25.62 -14.37 -5.31
N LYS A 19 -25.17 -15.54 -5.79
CA LYS A 19 -25.97 -16.42 -6.66
C LYS A 19 -26.62 -17.50 -5.80
N LYS A 20 -27.88 -17.81 -6.10
CA LYS A 20 -28.60 -18.92 -5.49
C LYS A 20 -27.98 -20.24 -5.98
N ASN A 21 -27.00 -20.76 -5.30
CA ASN A 21 -26.34 -22.04 -5.60
C ASN A 21 -26.63 -22.99 -4.43
N ASP A 22 -27.45 -23.99 -4.67
CA ASP A 22 -27.90 -24.96 -3.65
C ASP A 22 -26.83 -25.99 -3.22
N LYS A 23 -25.60 -25.92 -3.75
CA LYS A 23 -24.53 -26.87 -3.45
C LYS A 23 -23.18 -26.18 -3.19
N ILE A 24 -23.11 -25.35 -2.16
CA ILE A 24 -21.82 -24.92 -1.62
C ILE A 24 -21.50 -25.89 -0.47
N ILE A 25 -20.95 -27.06 -0.79
CA ILE A 25 -20.38 -27.99 0.20
C ILE A 25 -18.96 -27.51 0.46
N PHE A 26 -18.73 -26.91 1.61
CA PHE A 26 -17.39 -26.66 2.13
C PHE A 26 -17.15 -27.58 3.31
N ASP A 27 -16.07 -28.32 3.22
CA ASP A 27 -15.50 -29.01 4.36
C ASP A 27 -14.95 -27.91 5.30
N LEU A 28 -15.75 -27.60 6.29
CA LEU A 28 -15.39 -26.66 7.35
C LEU A 28 -14.74 -27.45 8.47
N ASP A 29 -13.54 -27.97 8.23
CA ASP A 29 -12.72 -28.50 9.32
C ASP A 29 -12.34 -27.34 10.25
N ASP A 30 -13.18 -27.12 11.28
CA ASP A 30 -13.16 -25.95 12.14
C ASP A 30 -12.25 -26.11 13.38
N ASN A 31 -11.48 -27.19 13.48
CA ASN A 31 -10.66 -27.50 14.65
C ASN A 31 -9.21 -27.00 14.55
N THR A 32 -8.96 -25.90 13.85
CA THR A 32 -7.61 -25.32 13.84
C THR A 32 -7.32 -24.69 15.21
N GLU A 33 -6.61 -25.41 16.05
CA GLU A 33 -6.10 -24.88 17.31
C GLU A 33 -4.97 -23.89 17.04
N TYR A 34 -5.18 -22.61 17.37
CA TYR A 34 -4.12 -21.61 17.26
C TYR A 34 -3.21 -21.71 18.47
N LYS A 35 -1.98 -22.14 18.24
CA LYS A 35 -0.89 -22.15 19.23
C LYS A 35 0.21 -21.20 18.78
N LEU A 36 0.99 -20.71 19.72
CA LEU A 36 2.24 -20.05 19.40
C LEU A 36 3.23 -21.11 18.90
N ASN A 37 3.98 -20.76 17.87
CA ASN A 37 5.04 -21.63 17.40
C ASN A 37 6.20 -21.61 18.42
N GLU A 38 6.50 -22.76 19.01
CA GLU A 38 7.57 -22.90 20.01
C GLU A 38 8.97 -22.66 19.40
N GLU A 39 9.11 -22.86 18.09
CA GLU A 39 10.35 -22.60 17.35
C GLU A 39 10.59 -21.12 17.01
N ASP A 40 9.56 -20.27 17.13
CA ASP A 40 9.70 -18.85 16.86
C ASP A 40 10.54 -18.17 17.95
N LYS A 41 11.74 -17.79 17.59
CA LYS A 41 12.58 -16.97 18.44
C LYS A 41 12.02 -15.55 18.50
N LYS A 42 11.16 -15.28 19.48
CA LYS A 42 10.65 -13.93 19.75
C LYS A 42 11.79 -12.93 19.73
N LEU A 43 11.65 -11.92 18.87
CA LEU A 43 12.65 -10.86 18.80
C LEU A 43 12.70 -10.11 20.14
N LYS A 44 13.89 -9.86 20.64
CA LYS A 44 14.06 -9.06 21.85
C LYS A 44 13.61 -7.63 21.59
N LEU A 45 12.56 -7.23 22.29
CA LEU A 45 12.01 -5.88 22.15
C LEU A 45 12.97 -4.83 22.69
N THR A 46 13.03 -3.68 22.04
CA THR A 46 13.72 -2.49 22.55
C THR A 46 13.00 -1.96 23.80
N LYS A 47 13.68 -1.14 24.61
CA LYS A 47 13.06 -0.50 25.78
C LYS A 47 11.80 0.29 25.39
N GLU A 48 11.86 1.03 24.29
CA GLU A 48 10.76 1.84 23.77
C GLU A 48 9.57 0.96 23.35
N GLN A 49 9.81 -0.16 22.65
CA GLN A 49 8.79 -1.12 22.29
C GLN A 49 8.14 -1.75 23.53
N ASN A 50 8.92 -2.17 24.53
CA ASN A 50 8.39 -2.77 25.75
C ASN A 50 7.47 -1.80 26.52
N ILE A 51 7.88 -0.54 26.68
CA ILE A 51 7.07 0.49 27.36
C ILE A 51 5.76 0.71 26.62
N ASN A 52 5.80 0.84 25.29
CA ASN A 52 4.61 1.09 24.51
C ASN A 52 3.69 -0.15 24.46
N LEU A 53 4.25 -1.34 24.28
CA LEU A 53 3.48 -2.57 24.28
C LEU A 53 2.75 -2.81 25.61
N SER A 54 3.41 -2.54 26.76
CA SER A 54 2.76 -2.67 28.07
C SER A 54 1.55 -1.77 28.23
N LYS A 55 1.58 -0.57 27.60
CA LYS A 55 0.44 0.37 27.58
C LYS A 55 -0.64 -0.07 26.58
N LEU A 56 -0.23 -0.52 25.38
CA LEU A 56 -1.13 -1.02 24.34
C LEU A 56 -1.89 -2.28 24.80
N ASN A 57 -1.23 -3.14 25.54
CA ASN A 57 -1.85 -4.35 26.12
C ASN A 57 -2.98 -4.05 27.15
N LYS A 58 -3.03 -2.87 27.71
CA LYS A 58 -4.11 -2.42 28.59
C LYS A 58 -5.34 -1.91 27.84
N VAL A 59 -5.24 -1.77 26.49
CA VAL A 59 -6.35 -1.30 25.67
C VAL A 59 -7.24 -2.49 25.30
N GLU A 60 -8.45 -2.53 25.85
CA GLU A 60 -9.40 -3.66 25.69
C GLU A 60 -10.70 -3.23 25.01
N LYS A 61 -11.07 -1.96 25.14
CA LYS A 61 -12.28 -1.39 24.58
C LYS A 61 -11.93 -0.42 23.44
N PHE A 62 -12.94 0.11 22.77
CA PHE A 62 -12.75 1.10 21.73
C PHE A 62 -11.85 2.25 22.21
N SER A 63 -10.69 2.32 21.64
CA SER A 63 -9.72 3.39 21.88
C SER A 63 -8.78 3.45 20.69
N PRO A 64 -9.03 4.34 19.72
CA PRO A 64 -8.15 4.51 18.58
C PRO A 64 -6.74 4.90 19.04
N SER A 65 -5.76 4.12 18.63
CA SER A 65 -4.39 4.23 19.10
C SER A 65 -3.43 4.31 17.90
N LEU A 66 -2.77 5.47 17.75
CA LEU A 66 -1.73 5.67 16.75
C LEU A 66 -0.41 5.09 17.25
N ILE A 67 0.13 4.13 16.55
CA ILE A 67 1.50 3.62 16.71
C ILE A 67 2.38 4.39 15.71
N TYR A 68 2.93 5.52 16.16
CA TYR A 68 3.81 6.36 15.36
C TYR A 68 5.24 5.83 15.45
N GLY A 69 5.70 5.18 14.38
CA GLY A 69 7.02 4.57 14.39
C GLY A 69 7.77 4.81 13.09
N VAL A 70 9.01 5.28 13.22
CA VAL A 70 9.89 5.43 12.05
C VAL A 70 10.07 4.11 11.30
N THR A 71 10.45 4.18 10.02
CA THR A 71 10.79 2.98 9.24
C THR A 71 11.90 2.20 9.94
N GLY A 72 11.69 0.89 10.15
CA GLY A 72 12.63 0.05 10.89
C GLY A 72 12.51 0.14 12.42
N SER A 73 11.49 0.79 12.95
CA SER A 73 11.21 0.81 14.41
C SER A 73 10.61 -0.49 14.95
N GLY A 74 10.29 -1.45 14.07
CA GLY A 74 9.71 -2.74 14.44
C GLY A 74 8.21 -2.70 14.74
N LYS A 75 7.43 -1.83 14.08
CA LYS A 75 5.96 -1.80 14.18
C LYS A 75 5.34 -3.19 14.01
N THR A 76 5.83 -3.97 13.03
CA THR A 76 5.33 -5.33 12.78
C THR A 76 5.47 -6.25 13.98
N GLU A 77 6.54 -6.14 14.76
CA GLU A 77 6.70 -6.93 15.98
C GLU A 77 5.67 -6.53 17.03
N ILE A 78 5.34 -5.24 17.14
CA ILE A 78 4.24 -4.78 18.02
C ILE A 78 2.91 -5.40 17.57
N TYR A 79 2.64 -5.49 16.25
CA TYR A 79 1.43 -6.11 15.72
C TYR A 79 1.35 -7.60 16.07
N LEU A 80 2.47 -8.31 15.96
CA LEU A 80 2.57 -9.74 16.33
C LEU A 80 2.29 -9.95 17.84
N GLN A 81 2.88 -9.11 18.70
CA GLN A 81 2.68 -9.17 20.15
C GLN A 81 1.22 -8.84 20.54
N LEU A 82 0.61 -7.86 19.86
CA LEU A 82 -0.81 -7.56 20.06
C LEU A 82 -1.70 -8.70 19.57
N ALA A 83 -1.39 -9.30 18.42
CA ALA A 83 -2.13 -10.44 17.90
C ALA A 83 -2.06 -11.63 18.87
N GLU A 84 -0.89 -11.91 19.44
CA GLU A 84 -0.69 -12.95 20.43
C GLU A 84 -1.64 -12.76 21.62
N LYS A 85 -1.73 -11.56 22.18
CA LYS A 85 -2.65 -11.25 23.27
C LYS A 85 -4.10 -11.66 22.94
N PHE A 86 -4.60 -11.26 21.77
CA PHE A 86 -5.99 -11.52 21.41
C PHE A 86 -6.24 -12.99 21.06
N ILE A 87 -5.30 -13.65 20.41
CA ILE A 87 -5.38 -15.09 20.10
C ILE A 87 -5.42 -15.92 21.37
N LEU A 88 -4.59 -15.60 22.38
CA LEU A 88 -4.61 -16.28 23.69
C LEU A 88 -5.94 -16.05 24.45
N GLN A 89 -6.64 -14.94 24.19
CA GLN A 89 -7.97 -14.67 24.69
C GLN A 89 -9.10 -15.33 23.87
N ASN A 90 -8.75 -16.21 22.94
CA ASN A 90 -9.70 -16.84 22.00
C ASN A 90 -10.49 -15.85 21.15
N LYS A 91 -9.86 -14.72 20.78
CA LYS A 91 -10.41 -13.68 19.91
C LYS A 91 -9.73 -13.69 18.54
N SER A 92 -10.42 -13.14 17.55
CA SER A 92 -9.87 -12.96 16.21
C SER A 92 -9.27 -11.57 16.03
N ILE A 93 -8.41 -11.42 15.04
CA ILE A 93 -7.78 -10.15 14.69
C ILE A 93 -7.85 -9.90 13.18
N LEU A 94 -8.15 -8.64 12.82
CA LEU A 94 -8.14 -8.17 11.45
C LEU A 94 -6.96 -7.22 11.25
N ILE A 95 -6.15 -7.48 10.22
CA ILE A 95 -5.03 -6.63 9.86
C ILE A 95 -5.27 -6.10 8.45
N LEU A 96 -5.36 -4.79 8.33
CA LEU A 96 -5.51 -4.10 7.06
C LEU A 96 -4.15 -3.58 6.59
N VAL A 97 -3.84 -3.85 5.33
CA VAL A 97 -2.65 -3.31 4.64
C VAL A 97 -3.08 -2.52 3.41
N PRO A 98 -2.33 -1.48 3.02
CA PRO A 98 -2.73 -0.62 1.89
C PRO A 98 -2.67 -1.36 0.55
N GLU A 99 -1.65 -2.19 0.35
CA GLU A 99 -1.39 -2.85 -0.93
C GLU A 99 -1.24 -4.37 -0.80
N ILE A 100 -1.65 -5.07 -1.86
CA ILE A 100 -1.58 -6.55 -1.94
C ILE A 100 -0.13 -7.03 -1.83
N ASN A 101 0.82 -6.28 -2.40
CA ASN A 101 2.24 -6.66 -2.43
C ASN A 101 2.90 -6.69 -1.03
N LEU A 102 2.30 -6.04 -0.03
CA LEU A 102 2.77 -6.07 1.36
C LEU A 102 2.30 -7.32 2.11
N ILE A 103 1.27 -8.00 1.61
CA ILE A 103 0.68 -9.17 2.28
C ILE A 103 1.68 -10.32 2.45
N PRO A 104 2.42 -10.76 1.40
CA PRO A 104 3.26 -11.96 1.53
C PRO A 104 4.31 -11.88 2.64
N GLN A 105 4.95 -10.71 2.79
CA GLN A 105 5.96 -10.51 3.83
C GLN A 105 5.33 -10.54 5.23
N LEU A 106 4.16 -9.90 5.39
CA LEU A 106 3.45 -9.87 6.66
C LEU A 106 2.88 -11.25 7.00
N GLU A 107 2.25 -11.92 6.03
CA GLU A 107 1.71 -13.28 6.15
C GLU A 107 2.79 -14.27 6.61
N LYS A 108 3.97 -14.22 5.99
CA LYS A 108 5.09 -15.07 6.39
C LYS A 108 5.45 -14.88 7.87
N ARG A 109 5.60 -13.63 8.32
CA ARG A 109 5.91 -13.32 9.72
C ARG A 109 4.84 -13.82 10.70
N PHE A 110 3.57 -13.72 10.31
CA PHE A 110 2.48 -14.25 11.12
C PHE A 110 2.44 -15.79 11.13
N LYS A 111 2.72 -16.44 9.98
CA LYS A 111 2.85 -17.91 9.91
C LYS A 111 4.03 -18.43 10.72
N ASP A 112 5.14 -17.72 10.72
CA ASP A 112 6.30 -18.08 11.52
C ASP A 112 5.99 -18.01 13.05
N ARG A 113 5.13 -17.06 13.47
CA ARG A 113 4.75 -16.85 14.87
C ARG A 113 3.60 -17.74 15.35
N PHE A 114 2.62 -18.00 14.52
CA PHE A 114 1.38 -18.68 14.91
C PHE A 114 1.21 -20.00 14.18
N ASN A 115 1.02 -21.08 14.93
CA ASN A 115 0.60 -22.37 14.42
C ASN A 115 -0.91 -22.32 14.13
N GLY A 116 -1.31 -21.91 12.95
CA GLY A 116 -2.71 -21.80 12.58
C GLY A 116 -2.85 -21.12 11.21
N ASP A 117 -4.01 -21.28 10.62
CA ASP A 117 -4.26 -20.74 9.30
C ASP A 117 -4.39 -19.21 9.32
N ILE A 118 -3.52 -18.54 8.59
CA ILE A 118 -3.62 -17.10 8.34
C ILE A 118 -4.50 -16.89 7.11
N GLY A 119 -5.63 -16.22 7.30
CA GLY A 119 -6.52 -15.86 6.21
C GLY A 119 -5.98 -14.64 5.45
N VAL A 120 -5.77 -14.81 4.15
CA VAL A 120 -5.46 -13.68 3.25
C VAL A 120 -6.72 -13.32 2.48
N TYR A 121 -7.02 -12.00 2.35
CA TYR A 121 -8.21 -11.55 1.62
C TYR A 121 -7.96 -10.28 0.81
N HIS A 122 -7.99 -10.41 -0.53
CA HIS A 122 -7.79 -9.30 -1.47
C HIS A 122 -8.43 -9.57 -2.84
N SER A 123 -8.49 -8.54 -3.70
CA SER A 123 -9.18 -8.58 -5.00
C SER A 123 -8.54 -9.51 -6.05
N ARG A 124 -7.23 -9.80 -5.97
CA ARG A 124 -6.55 -10.70 -6.92
C ARG A 124 -6.78 -12.19 -6.65
N GLN A 125 -7.44 -12.55 -5.54
CA GLN A 125 -7.79 -13.94 -5.24
C GLN A 125 -8.96 -14.40 -6.11
N THR A 126 -8.99 -15.72 -6.39
CA THR A 126 -10.12 -16.34 -7.06
C THR A 126 -11.39 -16.27 -6.20
N PRO A 127 -12.60 -16.29 -6.81
CA PRO A 127 -13.85 -16.31 -6.06
C PRO A 127 -13.94 -17.44 -5.01
N ASN A 128 -13.42 -18.62 -5.33
CA ASN A 128 -13.39 -19.77 -4.42
C ASN A 128 -12.46 -19.53 -3.22
N GLN A 129 -11.27 -19.00 -3.45
CA GLN A 129 -10.35 -18.66 -2.36
C GLN A 129 -10.96 -17.61 -1.41
N ARG A 130 -11.55 -16.56 -1.97
CA ARG A 130 -12.23 -15.52 -1.19
C ARG A 130 -13.38 -16.10 -0.37
N LEU A 131 -14.19 -16.96 -0.96
CA LEU A 131 -15.31 -17.61 -0.28
C LEU A 131 -14.83 -18.51 0.85
N LYS A 132 -13.79 -19.33 0.63
CA LYS A 132 -13.21 -20.21 1.64
C LYS A 132 -12.73 -19.41 2.88
N VAL A 133 -11.95 -18.37 2.65
CA VAL A 133 -11.47 -17.50 3.75
C VAL A 133 -12.64 -16.84 4.48
N TRP A 134 -13.63 -16.33 3.75
CA TRP A 134 -14.79 -15.66 4.32
C TRP A 134 -15.62 -16.59 5.24
N LEU A 135 -15.93 -17.80 4.77
CA LEU A 135 -16.68 -18.78 5.55
C LEU A 135 -15.90 -19.27 6.77
N ARG A 136 -14.62 -19.65 6.59
CA ARG A 136 -13.80 -20.10 7.70
C ARG A 136 -13.60 -19.01 8.76
N SER A 137 -13.49 -17.74 8.36
CA SER A 137 -13.46 -16.60 9.30
C SER A 137 -14.78 -16.45 10.07
N LYS A 138 -15.91 -16.61 9.38
CA LYS A 138 -17.26 -16.51 9.99
C LYS A 138 -17.47 -17.58 11.05
N PHE A 139 -16.99 -18.80 10.80
CA PHE A 139 -17.20 -19.93 11.70
C PHE A 139 -16.08 -20.12 12.74
N GLY A 140 -14.98 -19.38 12.62
CA GLY A 140 -13.89 -19.36 13.62
C GLY A 140 -12.69 -20.25 13.28
N GLY A 141 -12.70 -20.95 12.14
CA GLY A 141 -11.57 -21.74 11.64
C GLY A 141 -10.38 -20.87 11.19
N ILE A 142 -10.60 -19.58 10.92
CA ILE A 142 -9.55 -18.57 10.71
C ILE A 142 -9.77 -17.43 11.69
N ARG A 143 -8.77 -17.16 12.53
CA ARG A 143 -8.81 -16.11 13.55
C ARG A 143 -7.89 -14.92 13.25
N ILE A 144 -6.93 -15.06 12.37
CA ILE A 144 -6.07 -13.97 11.91
C ILE A 144 -6.35 -13.76 10.42
N VAL A 145 -6.82 -12.57 10.06
CA VAL A 145 -7.03 -12.19 8.66
C VAL A 145 -6.16 -10.99 8.31
N ILE A 146 -5.38 -11.12 7.24
CA ILE A 146 -4.59 -10.05 6.64
C ILE A 146 -5.23 -9.72 5.29
N GLY A 147 -5.57 -8.47 5.07
CA GLY A 147 -6.16 -8.11 3.79
C GLY A 147 -6.13 -6.62 3.49
N THR A 148 -6.60 -6.28 2.29
CA THR A 148 -6.69 -4.89 1.86
C THR A 148 -8.00 -4.24 2.33
N ARG A 149 -8.26 -3.00 1.93
CA ARG A 149 -9.47 -2.23 2.33
C ARG A 149 -10.79 -3.01 2.26
N SER A 150 -10.94 -3.92 1.28
CA SER A 150 -12.17 -4.72 1.14
C SER A 150 -12.39 -5.73 2.27
N SER A 151 -11.35 -6.03 3.05
CA SER A 151 -11.42 -6.97 4.18
C SER A 151 -12.05 -6.37 5.43
N VAL A 152 -12.27 -5.06 5.45
CA VAL A 152 -12.79 -4.34 6.63
C VAL A 152 -14.12 -4.90 7.14
N MET A 153 -14.92 -5.52 6.27
CA MET A 153 -16.22 -6.13 6.60
C MET A 153 -16.17 -7.66 6.66
N MET A 154 -15.00 -8.27 6.77
CA MET A 154 -14.89 -9.72 6.97
C MET A 154 -15.60 -10.17 8.26
N PRO A 155 -16.46 -11.21 8.20
CA PRO A 155 -17.25 -11.66 9.34
C PRO A 155 -16.41 -12.53 10.29
N LEU A 156 -15.46 -11.92 10.96
CA LEU A 156 -14.61 -12.62 11.93
C LEU A 156 -15.39 -12.96 13.20
N LYS A 157 -15.43 -14.25 13.54
CA LYS A 157 -16.02 -14.70 14.80
C LYS A 157 -15.21 -14.15 15.96
N ASN A 158 -15.88 -13.51 16.91
CA ASN A 158 -15.28 -12.97 18.13
C ASN A 158 -14.09 -12.02 17.86
N LEU A 159 -14.30 -11.03 16.99
CA LEU A 159 -13.27 -10.03 16.65
C LEU A 159 -12.82 -9.28 17.90
N GLY A 160 -11.51 -9.28 18.18
CA GLY A 160 -10.92 -8.69 19.37
C GLY A 160 -10.20 -7.37 19.11
N ALA A 161 -9.66 -7.17 17.90
CA ALA A 161 -8.98 -5.94 17.53
C ALA A 161 -8.87 -5.78 16.01
N ILE A 162 -8.69 -4.53 15.57
CA ILE A 162 -8.32 -4.22 14.19
C ILE A 162 -6.98 -3.48 14.20
N ILE A 163 -6.05 -3.90 13.35
CA ILE A 163 -4.80 -3.22 13.06
C ILE A 163 -4.87 -2.65 11.65
N ILE A 164 -4.46 -1.39 11.46
CA ILE A 164 -4.38 -0.73 10.18
C ILE A 164 -2.92 -0.32 9.98
N ASP A 165 -2.21 -1.01 9.09
CA ASP A 165 -0.84 -0.67 8.78
C ASP A 165 -0.78 0.44 7.72
N GLU A 166 0.23 1.32 7.82
CA GLU A 166 0.39 2.53 6.98
C GLU A 166 -0.93 3.29 6.77
N GLU A 167 -1.57 3.71 7.90
CA GLU A 167 -2.92 4.29 7.95
C GLU A 167 -3.13 5.52 7.06
N HIS A 168 -2.02 6.19 6.72
CA HIS A 168 -2.01 7.41 5.90
C HIS A 168 -2.21 7.14 4.41
N ASP A 169 -2.08 5.87 3.99
CA ASP A 169 -2.07 5.53 2.57
C ASP A 169 -3.44 5.75 1.91
N GLN A 170 -3.41 6.41 0.75
CA GLN A 170 -4.62 6.77 0.00
C GLN A 170 -5.35 5.56 -0.59
N SER A 171 -4.69 4.39 -0.72
CA SER A 171 -5.32 3.16 -1.23
C SER A 171 -6.45 2.66 -0.33
N TYR A 172 -6.49 3.07 0.94
CA TYR A 172 -7.64 2.81 1.80
C TYR A 172 -8.91 3.52 1.36
N LYS A 173 -8.81 4.57 0.54
CA LYS A 173 -9.96 5.29 -0.01
C LYS A 173 -10.32 4.72 -1.39
N GLN A 174 -11.51 4.14 -1.50
CA GLN A 174 -12.08 3.72 -2.78
C GLN A 174 -12.77 4.91 -3.44
N ALA A 175 -12.28 5.30 -4.61
CA ALA A 175 -12.80 6.44 -5.36
C ALA A 175 -13.81 6.05 -6.44
N GLU A 176 -13.80 4.79 -6.89
CA GLU A 176 -14.65 4.28 -7.96
C GLU A 176 -15.72 3.32 -7.42
N GLY A 177 -16.86 3.28 -8.06
CA GLY A 177 -18.01 2.47 -7.65
C GLY A 177 -18.53 2.87 -6.28
N PHE A 178 -18.72 1.88 -5.40
CA PHE A 178 -19.08 2.13 -4.00
C PHE A 178 -17.91 2.82 -3.27
N LYS A 179 -18.07 4.12 -3.02
CA LYS A 179 -17.02 4.95 -2.40
C LYS A 179 -17.01 4.78 -0.88
N PHE A 180 -15.87 4.44 -0.31
CA PHE A 180 -15.66 4.36 1.13
C PHE A 180 -14.17 4.48 1.50
N SER A 181 -13.91 4.77 2.77
CA SER A 181 -12.58 4.69 3.36
C SER A 181 -12.51 3.44 4.23
N GLY A 182 -11.64 2.49 3.87
CA GLY A 182 -11.42 1.27 4.65
C GLY A 182 -10.90 1.58 6.05
N ARG A 183 -10.06 2.60 6.19
CA ARG A 183 -9.55 3.09 7.48
C ARG A 183 -10.70 3.61 8.36
N ASP A 184 -11.51 4.53 7.85
CA ASP A 184 -12.56 5.16 8.65
C ASP A 184 -13.66 4.15 8.99
N LEU A 185 -13.95 3.24 8.06
CA LEU A 185 -14.90 2.15 8.29
C LEU A 185 -14.39 1.17 9.36
N ALA A 186 -13.08 0.87 9.38
CA ALA A 186 -12.47 0.04 10.42
C ALA A 186 -12.56 0.69 11.81
N ILE A 187 -12.32 2.01 11.90
CA ILE A 187 -12.48 2.77 13.14
C ILE A 187 -13.95 2.75 13.59
N LYS A 188 -14.88 2.96 12.66
CA LYS A 188 -16.31 2.91 12.98
C LYS A 188 -16.78 1.53 13.41
N ARG A 189 -16.31 0.48 12.72
CA ARG A 189 -16.56 -0.91 13.11
C ARG A 189 -16.05 -1.20 14.51
N SER A 190 -14.80 -0.80 14.81
CA SER A 190 -14.23 -0.94 16.16
C SER A 190 -15.07 -0.24 17.23
N GLN A 191 -15.63 0.93 16.90
CA GLN A 191 -16.53 1.66 17.80
C GLN A 191 -17.82 0.89 18.08
N ILE A 192 -18.44 0.34 17.03
CA ILE A 192 -19.70 -0.42 17.14
C ILE A 192 -19.48 -1.71 17.93
N GLU A 193 -18.39 -2.43 17.65
CA GLU A 193 -18.06 -3.70 18.31
C GLU A 193 -17.37 -3.49 19.67
N ASN A 194 -17.12 -2.22 20.07
CA ASN A 194 -16.42 -1.82 21.30
C ASN A 194 -15.08 -2.53 21.51
N ILE A 195 -14.28 -2.61 20.44
CA ILE A 195 -12.96 -3.23 20.41
C ILE A 195 -11.87 -2.21 20.11
N PRO A 196 -10.59 -2.46 20.47
CA PRO A 196 -9.49 -1.56 20.14
C PRO A 196 -9.18 -1.53 18.65
N VAL A 197 -8.72 -0.36 18.17
CA VAL A 197 -8.17 -0.18 16.83
C VAL A 197 -6.80 0.48 16.93
N PHE A 198 -5.82 -0.13 16.24
CA PHE A 198 -4.43 0.30 16.22
C PHE A 198 -4.07 0.77 14.81
N LEU A 199 -3.62 2.02 14.70
CA LEU A 199 -3.22 2.64 13.44
C LEU A 199 -1.70 2.78 13.43
N GLY A 200 -1.02 2.09 12.55
CA GLY A 200 0.43 2.16 12.39
C GLY A 200 0.84 3.07 11.25
N SER A 201 1.83 3.92 11.46
CA SER A 201 2.40 4.74 10.40
C SER A 201 3.77 5.31 10.78
N ALA A 202 4.65 5.48 9.78
CA ALA A 202 5.86 6.29 9.91
C ALA A 202 5.58 7.77 9.59
N THR A 203 4.54 8.05 8.80
CA THR A 203 4.13 9.37 8.32
C THR A 203 2.62 9.54 8.50
N PRO A 204 2.12 9.65 9.74
CA PRO A 204 0.69 9.69 10.01
C PRO A 204 -0.03 10.79 9.24
N SER A 205 -1.27 10.52 8.86
CA SER A 205 -2.11 11.52 8.17
C SER A 205 -2.36 12.73 9.06
N LEU A 206 -2.50 13.91 8.46
CA LEU A 206 -2.82 15.15 9.19
C LEU A 206 -4.13 15.02 9.98
N GLN A 207 -5.09 14.25 9.46
CA GLN A 207 -6.35 13.96 10.15
C GLN A 207 -6.11 13.18 11.45
N THR A 208 -5.30 12.12 11.40
CA THR A 208 -4.95 11.32 12.58
C THR A 208 -4.17 12.16 13.59
N LEU A 209 -3.19 12.96 13.14
CA LEU A 209 -2.44 13.86 14.01
C LEU A 209 -3.34 14.91 14.70
N LYS A 210 -4.33 15.45 13.98
CA LYS A 210 -5.33 16.36 14.57
C LYS A 210 -6.12 15.67 15.67
N LEU A 211 -6.60 14.43 15.44
CA LEU A 211 -7.35 13.66 16.43
C LEU A 211 -6.51 13.30 17.67
N VAL A 212 -5.21 13.07 17.49
CA VAL A 212 -4.26 12.91 18.60
C VAL A 212 -4.13 14.21 19.40
N LYS A 213 -3.97 15.36 18.72
CA LYS A 213 -3.90 16.69 19.36
C LYS A 213 -5.18 17.00 20.15
N GLU A 214 -6.33 16.62 19.64
CA GLU A 214 -7.63 16.75 20.29
C GLU A 214 -7.87 15.70 21.39
N LYS A 215 -6.90 14.85 21.71
CA LYS A 215 -6.98 13.75 22.71
C LYS A 215 -8.09 12.71 22.40
N LYS A 216 -8.59 12.67 21.17
CA LYS A 216 -9.54 11.66 20.71
C LYS A 216 -8.86 10.33 20.38
N PHE A 217 -7.59 10.39 19.95
CA PHE A 217 -6.73 9.24 19.69
C PHE A 217 -5.55 9.25 20.66
N LYS A 218 -5.16 8.06 21.13
CA LYS A 218 -3.92 7.90 21.89
C LYS A 218 -2.73 7.80 20.93
N LYS A 219 -1.56 8.25 21.37
CA LYS A 219 -0.32 8.17 20.59
C LYS A 219 0.74 7.36 21.33
N PHE A 220 1.41 6.49 20.60
CA PHE A 220 2.50 5.64 21.08
C PHE A 220 3.68 5.81 20.12
N ASP A 221 4.77 6.37 20.63
CA ASP A 221 5.93 6.75 19.81
C ASP A 221 6.99 5.63 19.79
N LEU A 222 7.44 5.25 18.60
CA LEU A 222 8.54 4.33 18.33
C LEU A 222 9.56 5.06 17.44
N LEU A 223 10.31 5.99 18.02
CA LEU A 223 11.15 6.93 17.27
C LEU A 223 12.55 6.40 16.94
N ARG A 224 12.92 5.25 17.52
CA ARG A 224 14.23 4.65 17.29
C ARG A 224 14.13 3.42 16.39
N ARG A 225 15.07 3.29 15.47
CA ARG A 225 15.21 2.08 14.67
C ARG A 225 15.76 0.94 15.55
N VAL A 226 15.29 -0.29 15.28
CA VAL A 226 15.71 -1.48 16.02
C VAL A 226 17.22 -1.76 15.81
N ASP A 227 17.71 -1.50 14.60
CA ASP A 227 19.14 -1.68 14.24
C ASP A 227 20.07 -0.58 14.79
N GLY A 228 19.51 0.44 15.47
CA GLY A 228 20.25 1.58 16.00
C GLY A 228 20.83 2.53 14.95
N LYS A 229 20.67 2.24 13.67
CA LYS A 229 21.21 3.05 12.58
C LYS A 229 20.51 4.40 12.50
N LYS A 230 21.28 5.44 12.21
CA LYS A 230 20.73 6.78 11.93
C LYS A 230 19.96 6.76 10.62
N PRO A 231 18.93 7.61 10.47
CA PRO A 231 18.27 7.80 9.17
C PRO A 231 19.29 8.31 8.14
N PRO A 232 19.06 8.08 6.84
CA PRO A 232 19.93 8.62 5.80
C PRO A 232 19.98 10.14 5.87
N LYS A 233 21.14 10.70 5.51
CA LYS A 233 21.31 12.17 5.43
C LYS A 233 20.51 12.69 4.21
N LEU A 234 19.61 13.61 4.43
CA LEU A 234 18.91 14.33 3.36
C LEU A 234 19.77 15.52 2.93
N ILE A 235 20.06 15.59 1.63
CA ILE A 235 20.80 16.69 1.02
C ILE A 235 19.91 17.30 -0.05
N PRO A 236 19.21 18.41 0.24
CA PRO A 236 18.45 19.13 -0.78
C PRO A 236 19.43 19.76 -1.79
N LEU A 237 19.11 19.61 -3.07
CA LEU A 237 19.83 20.28 -4.16
C LEU A 237 18.88 21.26 -4.82
N ASP A 238 19.29 22.52 -4.92
CA ASP A 238 18.62 23.49 -5.78
C ASP A 238 19.01 23.22 -7.24
N ILE A 239 18.02 22.95 -8.05
CA ILE A 239 18.19 22.62 -9.46
C ILE A 239 17.61 23.69 -10.39
N SER A 240 17.19 24.86 -9.87
CA SER A 240 16.51 25.90 -10.63
C SER A 240 17.34 26.39 -11.82
N ASP A 241 18.64 26.56 -11.62
CA ASP A 241 19.58 27.02 -12.64
C ASP A 241 20.50 25.91 -13.16
N SER A 242 20.22 24.65 -12.83
CA SER A 242 21.08 23.53 -13.20
C SER A 242 20.66 22.93 -14.54
N PRO A 243 21.61 22.67 -15.46
CA PRO A 243 21.32 21.88 -16.65
C PRO A 243 20.81 20.49 -16.27
N LEU A 244 19.73 20.08 -16.92
CA LEU A 244 19.09 18.78 -16.67
C LEU A 244 19.37 17.81 -17.82
N LEU A 245 19.92 16.65 -17.53
CA LEU A 245 20.06 15.56 -18.47
C LEU A 245 18.93 14.54 -18.24
N GLY A 246 17.95 14.51 -19.15
CA GLY A 246 16.76 13.66 -18.98
C GLY A 246 15.98 13.94 -17.70
N GLY A 247 16.06 15.16 -17.15
CA GLY A 247 15.42 15.58 -15.91
C GLY A 247 16.22 15.29 -14.64
N ILE A 248 17.45 14.81 -14.77
CA ILE A 248 18.40 14.66 -13.67
C ILE A 248 19.40 15.80 -13.74
N ALA A 249 19.60 16.52 -12.65
CA ALA A 249 20.60 17.60 -12.58
C ALA A 249 22.03 17.02 -12.72
N ILE A 250 22.93 17.78 -13.37
CA ILE A 250 24.31 17.34 -13.58
C ILE A 250 25.01 17.02 -12.24
N GLN A 251 24.75 17.81 -11.20
CA GLN A 251 25.29 17.53 -9.86
C GLN A 251 24.81 16.18 -9.33
N THR A 252 23.55 15.81 -9.58
CA THR A 252 23.00 14.50 -9.20
C THR A 252 23.68 13.38 -9.98
N MET A 253 23.95 13.56 -11.28
CA MET A 253 24.68 12.60 -12.10
C MET A 253 26.08 12.36 -11.57
N SER A 254 26.80 13.40 -11.17
CA SER A 254 28.14 13.28 -10.55
C SER A 254 28.12 12.50 -9.22
N ILE A 255 27.07 12.70 -8.39
CA ILE A 255 26.88 11.95 -7.15
C ILE A 255 26.59 10.46 -7.45
N ILE A 256 25.77 10.17 -8.44
CA ILE A 256 25.46 8.81 -8.90
C ILE A 256 26.78 8.13 -9.34
N GLU A 257 27.58 8.78 -10.19
CA GLU A 257 28.85 8.28 -10.67
C GLU A 257 29.83 7.99 -9.52
N ALA A 258 29.98 8.93 -8.61
CA ALA A 258 30.85 8.78 -7.44
C ALA A 258 30.41 7.60 -6.53
N THR A 259 29.09 7.37 -6.43
CA THR A 259 28.52 6.26 -5.63
C THR A 259 28.79 4.92 -6.32
N ILE A 260 28.58 4.85 -7.64
CA ILE A 260 28.83 3.65 -8.45
C ILE A 260 30.33 3.28 -8.39
N ASN A 261 31.20 4.26 -8.50
CA ASN A 261 32.68 4.06 -8.46
C ASN A 261 33.16 3.51 -7.10
N LYS A 262 32.39 3.69 -6.03
CA LYS A 262 32.64 3.07 -4.71
C LYS A 262 32.13 1.63 -4.62
N GLY A 263 31.48 1.09 -5.67
CA GLY A 263 30.84 -0.22 -5.65
C GLY A 263 29.49 -0.24 -4.89
N GLU A 264 28.92 0.91 -4.64
CA GLU A 264 27.64 1.05 -3.93
C GLU A 264 26.45 1.08 -4.92
N GLN A 265 25.25 0.82 -4.41
CA GLN A 265 24.01 0.85 -5.20
C GLN A 265 23.34 2.21 -5.14
N VAL A 266 22.69 2.59 -6.23
CA VAL A 266 21.92 3.83 -6.34
C VAL A 266 20.45 3.48 -6.60
N LEU A 267 19.53 4.05 -5.83
CA LEU A 267 18.10 4.00 -6.06
C LEU A 267 17.59 5.37 -6.49
N ILE A 268 17.03 5.45 -7.69
CA ILE A 268 16.42 6.67 -8.22
C ILE A 268 14.90 6.52 -8.12
N PHE A 269 14.26 7.35 -7.31
CA PHE A 269 12.83 7.32 -7.13
C PHE A 269 12.16 8.48 -7.89
N LEU A 270 11.24 8.14 -8.78
CA LEU A 270 10.44 9.09 -9.53
C LEU A 270 8.95 8.79 -9.29
N ASN A 271 8.21 9.77 -8.82
CA ASN A 271 6.76 9.64 -8.67
C ASN A 271 6.00 9.99 -9.96
N ARG A 272 6.59 9.67 -11.13
CA ARG A 272 5.99 9.93 -12.45
C ARG A 272 6.18 8.71 -13.35
N ARG A 273 5.12 8.36 -14.09
CA ARG A 273 5.11 7.22 -15.02
C ARG A 273 5.25 7.71 -16.46
N GLY A 274 5.76 6.84 -17.34
CA GLY A 274 5.87 7.09 -18.77
C GLY A 274 7.12 7.84 -19.20
N PHE A 275 7.23 8.12 -20.51
CA PHE A 275 8.36 8.85 -21.09
C PHE A 275 8.28 10.33 -20.78
N ALA A 276 7.09 10.93 -20.91
CA ALA A 276 6.80 12.31 -20.58
C ALA A 276 5.37 12.46 -20.06
N PRO A 277 5.14 13.25 -18.98
CA PRO A 277 3.81 13.41 -18.40
C PRO A 277 2.87 14.27 -19.24
N LEU A 278 3.41 15.12 -20.12
CA LEU A 278 2.64 16.00 -20.99
C LEU A 278 3.10 15.84 -22.44
N TYR A 279 2.12 15.87 -23.34
CA TYR A 279 2.33 15.96 -24.78
C TYR A 279 1.70 17.28 -25.21
N GLU A 280 2.54 18.28 -25.50
CA GLU A 280 2.09 19.66 -25.70
C GLU A 280 2.70 20.30 -26.94
N CYS A 281 2.06 21.34 -27.43
CA CYS A 281 2.52 22.15 -28.53
C CYS A 281 3.27 23.36 -28.01
N ASP A 282 4.54 23.51 -28.40
CA ASP A 282 5.37 24.66 -28.01
C ASP A 282 4.88 25.99 -28.61
N ASN A 283 4.16 25.92 -29.74
CA ASN A 283 3.70 27.14 -30.44
C ASN A 283 2.45 27.75 -29.79
N CYS A 284 1.46 26.93 -29.36
CA CYS A 284 0.18 27.45 -28.84
C CYS A 284 -0.15 27.00 -27.42
N GLY A 285 0.67 26.12 -26.81
CA GLY A 285 0.42 25.58 -25.46
C GLY A 285 -0.70 24.53 -25.40
N TRP A 286 -1.15 24.01 -26.55
CA TRP A 286 -2.10 22.90 -26.53
C TRP A 286 -1.53 21.68 -25.83
N VAL A 287 -2.32 21.06 -24.95
CA VAL A 287 -1.94 19.85 -24.21
C VAL A 287 -2.91 18.72 -24.55
N ALA A 288 -2.36 17.54 -24.86
CA ALA A 288 -3.16 16.36 -25.15
C ALA A 288 -3.96 15.91 -23.93
N LYS A 289 -5.28 15.92 -24.04
CA LYS A 289 -6.23 15.50 -23.00
C LYS A 289 -7.01 14.26 -23.40
N CYS A 290 -7.38 13.47 -22.41
CA CYS A 290 -8.26 12.31 -22.60
C CYS A 290 -9.68 12.77 -22.87
N SER A 291 -10.31 12.30 -23.97
CA SER A 291 -11.69 12.63 -24.30
C SER A 291 -12.71 12.04 -23.36
N SER A 292 -12.34 10.98 -22.60
CA SER A 292 -13.25 10.29 -21.66
C SER A 292 -13.24 10.85 -20.24
N CYS A 293 -12.14 11.46 -19.79
CA CYS A 293 -12.01 11.89 -18.38
C CYS A 293 -11.23 13.20 -18.21
N GLU A 294 -10.90 13.88 -19.30
CA GLU A 294 -10.19 15.18 -19.36
C GLU A 294 -8.81 15.23 -18.69
N SER A 295 -8.30 14.10 -18.21
CA SER A 295 -6.95 14.02 -17.66
C SER A 295 -5.91 14.15 -18.76
N ASN A 296 -4.74 14.69 -18.45
CA ASN A 296 -3.65 14.77 -19.40
C ASN A 296 -3.22 13.38 -19.86
N LEU A 297 -2.94 13.24 -21.15
CA LEU A 297 -2.43 12.02 -21.74
C LEU A 297 -0.91 11.95 -21.55
N VAL A 298 -0.42 10.74 -21.31
CA VAL A 298 1.01 10.47 -21.13
C VAL A 298 1.55 9.77 -22.36
N PHE A 299 2.64 10.27 -22.92
CA PHE A 299 3.30 9.66 -24.06
C PHE A 299 4.18 8.47 -23.60
N HIS A 300 3.91 7.30 -24.16
CA HIS A 300 4.72 6.09 -23.99
C HIS A 300 5.54 5.84 -25.26
N LYS A 301 6.84 6.15 -25.21
CA LYS A 301 7.75 6.04 -26.36
C LYS A 301 7.85 4.61 -26.87
N SER A 302 7.98 3.62 -25.95
CA SER A 302 8.09 2.20 -26.28
C SER A 302 6.89 1.65 -27.04
N LYS A 303 5.70 2.20 -26.80
CA LYS A 303 4.44 1.80 -27.44
C LYS A 303 4.03 2.74 -28.58
N ASN A 304 4.71 3.88 -28.74
CA ASN A 304 4.34 4.98 -29.62
C ASN A 304 2.84 5.35 -29.51
N ARG A 305 2.37 5.53 -28.27
CA ARG A 305 0.95 5.79 -27.94
C ARG A 305 0.84 6.82 -26.81
N LEU A 306 -0.29 7.53 -26.82
CA LEU A 306 -0.72 8.37 -25.71
C LEU A 306 -1.69 7.56 -24.84
N ILE A 307 -1.44 7.45 -23.55
CA ILE A 307 -2.25 6.64 -22.63
C ILE A 307 -2.75 7.52 -21.48
N CYS A 308 -4.02 7.39 -21.18
CA CYS A 308 -4.63 7.99 -20.00
C CYS A 308 -4.41 7.06 -18.79
N HIS A 309 -3.64 7.50 -17.79
CA HIS A 309 -3.42 6.70 -16.59
C HIS A 309 -4.59 6.71 -15.58
N LYS A 310 -5.67 7.46 -15.90
CA LYS A 310 -6.87 7.49 -15.05
C LYS A 310 -7.94 6.49 -15.51
N CYS A 311 -8.22 6.43 -16.82
CA CYS A 311 -9.25 5.55 -17.38
C CYS A 311 -8.68 4.49 -18.34
N GLU A 312 -7.36 4.40 -18.51
CA GLU A 312 -6.63 3.46 -19.35
C GLU A 312 -6.93 3.57 -20.86
N SER A 313 -7.63 4.61 -21.30
CA SER A 313 -7.89 4.86 -22.72
C SER A 313 -6.58 5.11 -23.48
N VAL A 314 -6.47 4.55 -24.69
CA VAL A 314 -5.26 4.62 -25.54
C VAL A 314 -5.57 5.42 -26.80
N TYR A 315 -4.67 6.34 -27.17
CA TYR A 315 -4.79 7.22 -28.32
C TYR A 315 -3.57 7.14 -29.23
N GLY A 316 -3.77 7.48 -30.51
CA GLY A 316 -2.67 7.68 -31.44
C GLY A 316 -1.87 8.92 -31.10
N VAL A 317 -0.62 8.98 -31.60
CA VAL A 317 0.24 10.16 -31.47
C VAL A 317 -0.04 11.10 -32.63
N ASN A 318 -0.42 12.34 -32.34
CA ASN A 318 -0.59 13.37 -33.37
C ASN A 318 0.77 13.90 -33.76
N LYS A 319 1.04 13.99 -35.08
CA LYS A 319 2.26 14.59 -35.62
C LYS A 319 2.14 16.11 -35.74
N THR A 320 0.93 16.62 -35.80
CA THR A 320 0.60 18.04 -35.91
C THR A 320 -0.33 18.45 -34.78
N CYS A 321 -0.19 19.67 -34.31
CA CYS A 321 -1.08 20.21 -33.29
C CYS A 321 -2.52 20.30 -33.82
N PRO A 322 -3.53 19.79 -33.16
CA PRO A 322 -4.91 19.89 -33.60
C PRO A 322 -5.46 21.32 -33.55
N ASP A 323 -4.89 22.20 -32.74
CA ASP A 323 -5.37 23.58 -32.57
C ASP A 323 -4.71 24.57 -33.53
N CYS A 324 -3.37 24.55 -33.65
CA CYS A 324 -2.65 25.55 -34.49
C CYS A 324 -1.93 24.93 -35.70
N HIS A 325 -2.07 23.62 -35.93
CA HIS A 325 -1.46 22.86 -37.00
C HIS A 325 0.09 22.92 -37.09
N SER A 326 0.75 23.40 -36.03
CA SER A 326 2.21 23.38 -35.90
C SER A 326 2.74 21.98 -35.77
N ASN A 327 3.93 21.70 -36.30
CA ASN A 327 4.67 20.46 -36.11
C ASN A 327 5.51 20.46 -34.81
N GLU A 328 5.51 21.56 -34.08
CA GLU A 328 6.28 21.75 -32.85
C GLU A 328 5.52 21.17 -31.65
N ILE A 329 5.35 19.85 -31.67
CA ILE A 329 4.78 19.13 -30.52
C ILE A 329 5.92 18.46 -29.79
N ASN A 330 6.05 18.79 -28.51
CA ASN A 330 7.07 18.27 -27.64
C ASN A 330 6.49 17.47 -26.47
N THR A 331 7.35 16.65 -25.90
CA THR A 331 7.06 15.87 -24.70
C THR A 331 7.70 16.57 -23.51
N LEU A 332 6.89 17.21 -22.66
CA LEU A 332 7.36 17.86 -21.45
C LEU A 332 7.34 16.91 -20.25
N GLY A 333 8.42 16.97 -19.49
CA GLY A 333 8.60 16.28 -18.22
C GLY A 333 9.47 15.03 -18.31
N THR A 334 9.75 14.48 -17.13
CA THR A 334 10.68 13.38 -16.96
C THR A 334 9.92 12.15 -16.49
N GLY A 335 9.84 11.13 -17.30
CA GLY A 335 9.29 9.81 -16.91
C GLY A 335 10.39 8.80 -16.66
N THR A 336 10.02 7.65 -16.08
CA THR A 336 10.93 6.55 -15.76
C THR A 336 11.69 6.03 -17.01
N GLU A 337 11.04 5.99 -18.17
CA GLU A 337 11.66 5.57 -19.44
C GLU A 337 12.77 6.51 -19.89
N ARG A 338 12.54 7.83 -19.82
CA ARG A 338 13.54 8.82 -20.20
C ARG A 338 14.75 8.81 -19.28
N VAL A 339 14.51 8.68 -17.98
CA VAL A 339 15.58 8.55 -16.98
C VAL A 339 16.40 7.29 -17.23
N GLU A 340 15.76 6.14 -17.47
CA GLU A 340 16.44 4.90 -17.81
C GLU A 340 17.32 5.05 -19.06
N GLU A 341 16.81 5.68 -20.12
CA GLU A 341 17.54 5.90 -21.37
C GLU A 341 18.81 6.75 -21.14
N VAL A 342 18.70 7.83 -20.38
CA VAL A 342 19.83 8.70 -20.01
C VAL A 342 20.85 7.94 -19.16
N LEU A 343 20.40 7.22 -18.16
CA LEU A 343 21.30 6.46 -17.29
C LEU A 343 22.03 5.36 -18.05
N ARG A 344 21.36 4.63 -18.95
CA ARG A 344 21.99 3.61 -19.80
C ARG A 344 23.02 4.19 -20.76
N SER A 345 22.76 5.37 -21.31
CA SER A 345 23.73 6.06 -22.17
C SER A 345 24.96 6.56 -21.41
N SER A 346 24.76 7.05 -20.18
CA SER A 346 25.82 7.58 -19.31
C SER A 346 26.65 6.47 -18.65
N PHE A 347 26.02 5.37 -18.22
CA PHE A 347 26.65 4.30 -17.45
C PHE A 347 26.56 2.93 -18.18
N LYS A 348 27.21 2.82 -19.33
CA LYS A 348 27.13 1.66 -20.25
C LYS A 348 27.51 0.31 -19.62
N LYS A 349 28.34 0.29 -18.58
CA LYS A 349 28.84 -0.93 -17.91
C LYS A 349 28.09 -1.28 -16.62
N VAL A 350 27.11 -0.47 -16.22
CA VAL A 350 26.39 -0.64 -14.96
C VAL A 350 25.03 -1.30 -15.25
N PRO A 351 24.64 -2.37 -14.55
CA PRO A 351 23.33 -2.95 -14.67
C PRO A 351 22.27 -1.96 -14.15
N ILE A 352 21.28 -1.64 -14.98
CA ILE A 352 20.19 -0.73 -14.65
C ILE A 352 18.87 -1.48 -14.75
N ILE A 353 18.10 -1.50 -13.67
CA ILE A 353 16.80 -2.14 -13.59
C ILE A 353 15.76 -1.06 -13.36
N ARG A 354 14.76 -0.99 -14.24
CA ARG A 354 13.58 -0.15 -14.06
C ARG A 354 12.46 -0.95 -13.41
N MET A 355 11.91 -0.42 -12.34
CA MET A 355 10.76 -0.99 -11.65
C MET A 355 9.59 0.01 -11.72
N ASP A 356 8.62 -0.27 -12.57
CA ASP A 356 7.35 0.46 -12.64
C ASP A 356 6.19 -0.52 -12.83
N TYR A 357 4.97 0.01 -12.82
CA TYR A 357 3.77 -0.82 -12.96
C TYR A 357 3.76 -1.63 -14.27
N ASP A 358 4.25 -1.05 -15.35
CA ASP A 358 4.25 -1.71 -16.66
C ASP A 358 5.30 -2.81 -16.76
N SER A 359 6.46 -2.62 -16.14
CA SER A 359 7.56 -3.61 -16.13
C SER A 359 7.32 -4.76 -15.14
N THR A 360 6.48 -4.57 -14.11
CA THR A 360 6.25 -5.55 -13.04
C THR A 360 4.90 -6.26 -13.12
N ARG A 361 4.09 -6.00 -14.15
CA ARG A 361 2.73 -6.54 -14.30
C ARG A 361 2.67 -8.05 -14.59
N LEU A 362 3.70 -8.61 -15.19
CA LEU A 362 3.78 -10.03 -15.54
C LEU A 362 4.27 -10.88 -14.35
N LYS A 363 3.65 -12.04 -14.11
CA LYS A 363 4.14 -13.01 -13.12
C LYS A 363 5.57 -13.42 -13.47
N GLY A 364 6.51 -13.25 -12.52
CA GLY A 364 7.92 -13.62 -12.71
C GLY A 364 8.81 -12.54 -13.33
N SER A 365 8.34 -11.27 -13.40
CA SER A 365 9.12 -10.15 -13.93
C SER A 365 10.07 -9.51 -12.91
N ILE A 366 10.17 -10.05 -11.69
CA ILE A 366 11.14 -9.67 -10.65
C ILE A 366 11.85 -10.93 -10.16
#